data_6df7abce8400ba6e77b2c4c8c3b0e377
#
_entry.id   6df7abce8400ba6e77b2c4c8c3b0e377
#
_cell.length_a   1.000
_cell.length_b   1.000
_cell.length_c   1.000
_cell.angle_alpha   90.00
_cell.angle_beta   90.00
_cell.angle_gamma   90.00
#
_symmetry.space_group_name_H-M   'P 1'
#
loop_
_entity.id
_entity.type
_entity.pdbx_description
1 polymer ?
#
loop_
_entity_poly.entity_id
_entity_poly.type
_entity_poly.pdbx_seq_one_letter_code
_entity_poly.pdbx_strand_id
1 'polypeptide(L)'
;QDGGKYNTLGRSATFSRSMSLFFKVYINQFAREKKLSIIYAGGDDVFAIGSWQDIIEFPICLRQNFIKWTNGKLTLSAGIGLFPDKTPVSLMAEETGKLEGAAKDNDKDSISLFEKAYTLKFDQFIDNVYNGKLKSIRYYFNIQDERGKSFVYRLIELLHNYDRMNIARLAYYLTRLEDQTSKDKKEEFKEFKDLFFSWYTGSEIERKEAEMALLLYIYEIRKDS
;
A
#
# COMPACT_ATOMS: atom_id res chain seq x y z
N GLN A 1 -32.99 10.22 10.62
CA GLN A 1 -34.31 9.94 10.00
C GLN A 1 -34.77 11.11 9.14
N ASP A 2 -34.03 11.51 8.09
CA ASP A 2 -34.48 12.54 7.12
C ASP A 2 -34.09 12.18 5.66
N GLY A 3 -33.94 10.89 5.35
CA GLY A 3 -33.51 10.40 4.05
C GLY A 3 -34.61 10.39 2.94
N GLY A 4 -35.88 10.67 3.28
CA GLY A 4 -36.98 10.44 2.33
C GLY A 4 -37.34 11.62 1.44
N LYS A 5 -37.06 12.85 1.83
CA LYS A 5 -37.63 14.06 1.16
C LYS A 5 -36.82 14.58 -0.04
N TYR A 6 -35.60 14.07 -0.26
CA TYR A 6 -34.69 14.62 -1.29
C TYR A 6 -34.21 13.59 -2.32
N ASN A 7 -34.72 12.36 -2.29
CA ASN A 7 -34.32 11.29 -3.21
C ASN A 7 -35.23 11.28 -4.44
N THR A 8 -35.05 12.25 -5.34
CA THR A 8 -35.74 12.26 -6.63
C THR A 8 -34.90 11.57 -7.69
N LEU A 9 -35.56 10.91 -8.65
CA LEU A 9 -34.89 10.23 -9.78
C LEU A 9 -33.87 11.16 -10.49
N GLY A 10 -34.26 12.45 -10.68
CA GLY A 10 -33.37 13.45 -11.29
C GLY A 10 -32.12 13.74 -10.50
N ARG A 11 -32.17 13.77 -9.16
CA ARG A 11 -31.00 14.00 -8.32
C ARG A 11 -30.05 12.77 -8.31
N SER A 12 -30.61 11.57 -8.24
CA SER A 12 -29.84 10.33 -8.34
C SER A 12 -29.16 10.22 -9.72
N ALA A 13 -29.83 10.56 -10.80
CA ALA A 13 -29.26 10.58 -12.14
C ALA A 13 -28.15 11.64 -12.29
N THR A 14 -28.36 12.84 -11.73
CA THR A 14 -27.34 13.90 -11.74
C THR A 14 -26.11 13.50 -10.93
N PHE A 15 -26.30 12.91 -9.76
CA PHE A 15 -25.21 12.41 -8.92
C PHE A 15 -24.40 11.32 -9.63
N SER A 16 -25.07 10.30 -10.17
CA SER A 16 -24.42 9.21 -10.93
C SER A 16 -23.65 9.74 -12.14
N ARG A 17 -24.21 10.72 -12.86
CA ARG A 17 -23.54 11.39 -13.98
C ARG A 17 -22.30 12.16 -13.53
N SER A 18 -22.37 12.89 -12.42
CA SER A 18 -21.25 13.63 -11.86
C SER A 18 -20.13 12.69 -11.42
N MET A 19 -20.45 11.57 -10.76
CA MET A 19 -19.51 10.52 -10.39
C MET A 19 -18.80 9.96 -11.63
N SER A 20 -19.56 9.54 -12.63
CA SER A 20 -18.99 9.03 -13.89
C SER A 20 -18.08 10.05 -14.58
N LEU A 21 -18.42 11.33 -14.54
CA LEU A 21 -17.61 12.40 -15.12
C LEU A 21 -16.30 12.57 -14.35
N PHE A 22 -16.34 12.60 -13.00
CA PHE A 22 -15.13 12.68 -12.17
C PHE A 22 -14.18 11.54 -12.49
N PHE A 23 -14.64 10.29 -12.43
CA PHE A 23 -13.80 9.14 -12.69
C PHE A 23 -13.21 9.16 -14.10
N LYS A 24 -14.02 9.43 -15.13
CA LYS A 24 -13.54 9.49 -16.52
C LYS A 24 -12.51 10.58 -16.76
N VAL A 25 -12.72 11.79 -16.25
CA VAL A 25 -11.78 12.90 -16.47
C VAL A 25 -10.50 12.70 -15.70
N TYR A 26 -10.60 12.42 -14.39
CA TYR A 26 -9.44 12.27 -13.52
C TYR A 26 -8.56 11.07 -13.89
N ILE A 27 -9.19 9.93 -14.13
CA ILE A 27 -8.47 8.69 -14.48
C ILE A 27 -7.72 8.86 -15.80
N ASN A 28 -8.34 9.45 -16.81
CA ASN A 28 -7.70 9.67 -18.09
C ASN A 28 -6.51 10.64 -18.00
N GLN A 29 -6.59 11.66 -17.16
CA GLN A 29 -5.47 12.56 -16.91
C GLN A 29 -4.32 11.78 -16.24
N PHE A 30 -4.59 11.04 -15.16
CA PHE A 30 -3.57 10.27 -14.47
C PHE A 30 -2.94 9.18 -15.36
N ALA A 31 -3.74 8.48 -16.16
CA ALA A 31 -3.26 7.44 -17.06
C ALA A 31 -2.36 7.98 -18.18
N ARG A 32 -2.52 9.24 -18.59
CA ARG A 32 -1.63 9.88 -19.58
C ARG A 32 -0.25 10.19 -19.02
N GLU A 33 -0.16 10.51 -17.75
CA GLU A 33 1.09 10.87 -17.05
C GLU A 33 1.87 9.65 -16.56
N LYS A 34 1.18 8.53 -16.40
CA LYS A 34 1.69 7.30 -15.79
C LYS A 34 1.53 6.10 -16.73
N LYS A 35 2.29 5.04 -16.46
CA LYS A 35 2.21 3.78 -17.23
C LYS A 35 1.04 2.92 -16.76
N LEU A 36 -0.18 3.45 -16.93
CA LEU A 36 -1.43 2.78 -16.55
C LEU A 36 -2.31 2.53 -17.76
N SER A 37 -2.87 1.33 -17.83
CA SER A 37 -3.93 0.95 -18.77
C SER A 37 -5.24 0.80 -18.01
N ILE A 38 -6.21 1.64 -18.34
CA ILE A 38 -7.55 1.52 -17.78
C ILE A 38 -8.30 0.47 -18.57
N ILE A 39 -8.61 -0.64 -17.91
CA ILE A 39 -9.35 -1.74 -18.53
C ILE A 39 -10.84 -1.48 -18.45
N TYR A 40 -11.30 -0.95 -17.30
CA TYR A 40 -12.70 -0.63 -17.07
C TYR A 40 -12.81 0.63 -16.22
N ALA A 41 -13.72 1.52 -16.60
CA ALA A 41 -14.14 2.67 -15.80
C ALA A 41 -15.62 2.91 -16.05
N GLY A 42 -16.46 2.51 -15.13
CA GLY A 42 -17.92 2.62 -15.25
C GLY A 42 -18.56 2.92 -13.92
N GLY A 43 -19.37 4.00 -13.89
CA GLY A 43 -20.02 4.42 -12.65
C GLY A 43 -19.01 4.85 -11.59
N ASP A 44 -18.93 4.08 -10.53
CA ASP A 44 -18.07 4.25 -9.35
C ASP A 44 -16.92 3.22 -9.29
N ASP A 45 -16.90 2.24 -10.19
CA ASP A 45 -15.89 1.20 -10.22
C ASP A 45 -14.83 1.46 -11.30
N VAL A 46 -13.57 1.18 -10.96
CA VAL A 46 -12.41 1.33 -11.83
C VAL A 46 -11.52 0.12 -11.71
N PHE A 47 -11.12 -0.45 -12.86
CA PHE A 47 -10.09 -1.47 -12.93
C PHE A 47 -8.97 -1.01 -13.86
N ALA A 48 -7.75 -0.96 -13.33
CA ALA A 48 -6.55 -0.52 -14.02
C ALA A 48 -5.41 -1.50 -13.84
N ILE A 49 -4.55 -1.58 -14.85
CA ILE A 49 -3.31 -2.37 -14.83
C ILE A 49 -2.16 -1.44 -15.17
N GLY A 50 -1.03 -1.59 -14.50
CA GLY A 50 0.12 -0.75 -14.75
C GLY A 50 1.40 -1.23 -14.07
N SER A 51 2.43 -0.39 -14.11
CA SER A 51 3.65 -0.64 -13.35
C SER A 51 3.31 -0.69 -11.84
N TRP A 52 4.06 -1.48 -11.09
CA TRP A 52 3.79 -1.63 -9.65
C TRP A 52 3.82 -0.29 -8.90
N GLN A 53 4.69 0.65 -9.28
CA GLN A 53 4.77 1.99 -8.68
C GLN A 53 3.51 2.81 -8.97
N ASP A 54 3.15 2.88 -10.26
CA ASP A 54 2.01 3.69 -10.69
C ASP A 54 0.69 3.13 -10.14
N ILE A 55 0.56 1.79 -10.04
CA ILE A 55 -0.66 1.17 -9.51
C ILE A 55 -0.83 1.35 -8.00
N ILE A 56 0.26 1.55 -7.25
CA ILE A 56 0.20 1.88 -5.81
C ILE A 56 -0.11 3.36 -5.61
N GLU A 57 0.49 4.25 -6.40
CA GLU A 57 0.25 5.69 -6.30
C GLU A 57 -1.15 6.08 -6.79
N PHE A 58 -1.69 5.35 -7.76
CA PHE A 58 -2.99 5.67 -8.37
C PHE A 58 -4.14 5.80 -7.36
N PRO A 59 -4.46 4.81 -6.51
CA PRO A 59 -5.56 4.92 -5.56
C PRO A 59 -5.30 5.98 -4.47
N ILE A 60 -4.04 6.24 -4.09
CA ILE A 60 -3.68 7.30 -3.15
C ILE A 60 -4.07 8.66 -3.73
N CYS A 61 -3.61 8.94 -4.95
CA CYS A 61 -3.92 10.19 -5.65
C CYS A 61 -5.42 10.31 -5.97
N LEU A 62 -6.04 9.22 -6.41
CA LEU A 62 -7.47 9.18 -6.72
C LEU A 62 -8.30 9.52 -5.48
N ARG A 63 -8.02 8.86 -4.33
CA ARG A 63 -8.70 9.13 -3.06
C ARG A 63 -8.54 10.59 -2.61
N GLN A 64 -7.34 11.14 -2.64
CA GLN A 64 -7.09 12.53 -2.23
C GLN A 64 -7.91 13.52 -3.05
N ASN A 65 -7.99 13.33 -4.36
CA ASN A 65 -8.79 14.19 -5.23
C ASN A 65 -10.30 13.94 -5.09
N PHE A 66 -10.70 12.69 -4.86
CA PHE A 66 -12.08 12.32 -4.61
C PHE A 66 -12.63 12.93 -3.31
N ILE A 67 -11.86 12.89 -2.24
CA ILE A 67 -12.20 13.55 -0.97
C ILE A 67 -12.36 15.07 -1.16
N LYS A 68 -11.44 15.71 -1.86
CA LYS A 68 -11.54 17.16 -2.19
C LYS A 68 -12.80 17.45 -3.02
N TRP A 69 -13.06 16.65 -4.04
CA TRP A 69 -14.21 16.84 -4.92
C TRP A 69 -15.55 16.61 -4.22
N THR A 70 -15.64 15.62 -3.31
CA THR A 70 -16.85 15.31 -2.53
C THR A 70 -16.97 16.11 -1.24
N ASN A 71 -16.00 16.98 -0.95
CA ASN A 71 -15.90 17.70 0.33
C ASN A 71 -15.97 16.76 1.55
N GLY A 72 -15.28 15.63 1.47
CA GLY A 72 -15.19 14.62 2.53
C GLY A 72 -16.46 13.78 2.76
N LYS A 73 -17.50 13.93 1.92
CA LYS A 73 -18.77 13.23 2.12
C LYS A 73 -18.79 11.77 1.63
N LEU A 74 -17.86 11.44 0.77
CA LEU A 74 -17.74 10.10 0.20
C LEU A 74 -16.33 9.57 0.36
N THR A 75 -16.21 8.27 0.52
CA THR A 75 -14.95 7.55 0.66
C THR A 75 -14.75 6.61 -0.52
N LEU A 76 -13.51 6.18 -0.72
CA LEU A 76 -13.09 5.24 -1.75
C LEU A 76 -12.36 4.08 -1.07
N SER A 77 -12.61 2.86 -1.52
CA SER A 77 -11.83 1.68 -1.12
C SER A 77 -11.07 1.13 -2.32
N ALA A 78 -9.92 0.50 -2.10
CA ALA A 78 -9.11 -0.05 -3.17
C ALA A 78 -8.55 -1.43 -2.82
N GLY A 79 -8.52 -2.31 -3.83
CA GLY A 79 -7.77 -3.56 -3.80
C GLY A 79 -6.62 -3.51 -4.79
N ILE A 80 -5.41 -3.87 -4.38
CA ILE A 80 -4.23 -3.90 -5.23
C ILE A 80 -3.60 -5.29 -5.19
N GLY A 81 -3.59 -5.97 -6.32
CA GLY A 81 -2.85 -7.22 -6.53
C GLY A 81 -1.59 -6.98 -7.35
N LEU A 82 -0.51 -7.69 -7.03
CA LEU A 82 0.70 -7.73 -7.84
C LEU A 82 0.86 -9.13 -8.43
N PHE A 83 0.98 -9.19 -9.74
CA PHE A 83 0.93 -10.44 -10.50
C PHE A 83 2.14 -10.57 -11.42
N PRO A 84 2.57 -11.80 -11.72
CA PRO A 84 3.53 -12.07 -12.80
C PRO A 84 3.00 -11.60 -14.17
N ASP A 85 3.89 -11.18 -15.06
CA ASP A 85 3.55 -10.58 -16.38
C ASP A 85 2.64 -11.44 -17.27
N LYS A 86 2.64 -12.78 -17.09
CA LYS A 86 1.85 -13.72 -17.88
C LYS A 86 0.48 -14.07 -17.27
N THR A 87 0.09 -13.40 -16.19
CA THR A 87 -1.19 -13.66 -15.52
C THR A 87 -2.35 -13.18 -16.39
N PRO A 88 -3.38 -14.00 -16.64
CA PRO A 88 -4.56 -13.58 -17.38
C PRO A 88 -5.28 -12.42 -16.71
N VAL A 89 -5.72 -11.43 -17.48
CA VAL A 89 -6.41 -10.23 -16.97
C VAL A 89 -7.69 -10.57 -16.19
N SER A 90 -8.41 -11.61 -16.61
CA SER A 90 -9.60 -12.09 -15.91
C SER A 90 -9.29 -12.56 -14.47
N LEU A 91 -8.17 -13.25 -14.28
CA LEU A 91 -7.72 -13.70 -12.96
C LEU A 91 -7.26 -12.50 -12.12
N MET A 92 -6.54 -11.55 -12.74
CA MET A 92 -6.16 -10.29 -12.04
C MET A 92 -7.41 -9.55 -11.54
N ALA A 93 -8.46 -9.43 -12.37
CA ALA A 93 -9.69 -8.77 -12.01
C ALA A 93 -10.43 -9.51 -10.87
N GLU A 94 -10.48 -10.83 -10.91
CA GLU A 94 -11.11 -11.64 -9.86
C GLU A 94 -10.39 -11.48 -8.51
N GLU A 95 -9.06 -11.61 -8.50
CA GLU A 95 -8.28 -11.53 -7.28
C GLU A 95 -8.28 -10.10 -6.70
N THR A 96 -8.13 -9.07 -7.53
CA THR A 96 -8.22 -7.68 -7.06
C THR A 96 -9.61 -7.32 -6.57
N GLY A 97 -10.67 -7.88 -7.17
CA GLY A 97 -12.04 -7.74 -6.66
C GLY A 97 -12.22 -8.32 -5.26
N LYS A 98 -11.56 -9.45 -4.94
CA LYS A 98 -11.55 -10.01 -3.58
C LYS A 98 -10.82 -9.10 -2.58
N LEU A 99 -9.76 -8.42 -3.00
CA LEU A 99 -9.03 -7.44 -2.18
C LEU A 99 -9.86 -6.18 -1.97
N GLU A 100 -10.52 -5.69 -3.01
CA GLU A 100 -11.44 -4.55 -2.89
C GLU A 100 -12.59 -4.86 -1.93
N GLY A 101 -13.16 -6.07 -2.01
CA GLY A 101 -14.16 -6.56 -1.07
C GLY A 101 -13.66 -6.50 0.37
N ALA A 102 -12.45 -7.00 0.64
CA ALA A 102 -11.84 -6.93 1.98
C ALA A 102 -11.65 -5.48 2.45
N ALA A 103 -11.26 -4.56 1.55
CA ALA A 103 -11.16 -3.14 1.87
C ALA A 103 -12.52 -2.49 2.16
N LYS A 104 -13.59 -2.88 1.47
CA LYS A 104 -14.98 -2.44 1.74
C LYS A 104 -15.48 -2.97 3.09
N ASP A 105 -15.17 -4.22 3.41
CA ASP A 105 -15.57 -4.89 4.67
C ASP A 105 -14.83 -4.31 5.89
N ASN A 106 -13.66 -3.70 5.70
CA ASN A 106 -12.91 -2.98 6.74
C ASN A 106 -13.49 -1.57 7.00
N ASP A 107 -14.82 -1.46 7.05
CA ASP A 107 -15.56 -0.21 7.27
C ASP A 107 -15.19 0.88 6.26
N LYS A 108 -15.00 0.50 4.99
CA LYS A 108 -14.67 1.38 3.85
C LYS A 108 -13.44 2.27 4.08
N ASP A 109 -13.20 3.21 3.18
CA ASP A 109 -12.03 4.11 3.22
C ASP A 109 -10.72 3.38 3.54
N SER A 110 -10.56 2.23 2.88
CA SER A 110 -9.52 1.27 3.17
C SER A 110 -8.83 0.80 1.90
N ILE A 111 -7.61 0.33 2.05
CA ILE A 111 -6.81 -0.27 1.00
C ILE A 111 -6.40 -1.68 1.42
N SER A 112 -6.56 -2.64 0.51
CA SER A 112 -6.04 -4.00 0.67
C SER A 112 -4.96 -4.25 -0.37
N LEU A 113 -3.78 -4.66 0.06
CA LEU A 113 -2.58 -4.79 -0.77
C LEU A 113 -2.01 -6.19 -0.68
N PHE A 114 -1.71 -6.85 -1.79
CA PHE A 114 -1.19 -8.21 -1.94
C PHE A 114 -2.18 -9.30 -1.55
N GLU A 115 -2.65 -9.30 -0.32
CA GLU A 115 -3.56 -10.28 0.28
C GLU A 115 -4.54 -9.58 1.23
N LYS A 116 -5.66 -10.26 1.54
CA LYS A 116 -6.69 -9.73 2.44
C LYS A 116 -6.16 -9.40 3.84
N ALA A 117 -5.13 -10.14 4.29
CA ALA A 117 -4.49 -9.88 5.58
C ALA A 117 -3.88 -8.48 5.67
N TYR A 118 -3.42 -7.93 4.54
CA TYR A 118 -2.84 -6.59 4.45
C TYR A 118 -3.88 -5.53 4.09
N THR A 119 -4.95 -5.46 4.88
CA THR A 119 -5.98 -4.42 4.76
C THR A 119 -5.82 -3.40 5.88
N LEU A 120 -5.74 -2.12 5.52
CA LEU A 120 -5.60 -0.97 6.42
C LEU A 120 -6.53 0.16 5.99
N LYS A 121 -6.83 1.10 6.91
CA LYS A 121 -7.42 2.39 6.53
C LYS A 121 -6.45 3.16 5.63
N PHE A 122 -6.98 3.92 4.68
CA PHE A 122 -6.13 4.68 3.75
C PHE A 122 -5.17 5.63 4.45
N ASP A 123 -5.63 6.34 5.49
CA ASP A 123 -4.75 7.27 6.23
C ASP A 123 -3.61 6.51 6.92
N GLN A 124 -3.90 5.36 7.56
CA GLN A 124 -2.87 4.50 8.14
C GLN A 124 -1.87 4.01 7.09
N PHE A 125 -2.37 3.57 5.92
CA PHE A 125 -1.49 3.14 4.84
C PHE A 125 -0.61 4.28 4.33
N ILE A 126 -1.18 5.46 4.08
CA ILE A 126 -0.45 6.61 3.55
C ILE A 126 0.57 7.11 4.55
N ASP A 127 0.17 7.34 5.81
CA ASP A 127 1.01 8.00 6.79
C ASP A 127 2.03 7.04 7.42
N ASN A 128 1.58 5.84 7.84
CA ASN A 128 2.43 4.91 8.58
C ASN A 128 3.25 4.01 7.66
N VAL A 129 2.64 3.49 6.57
CA VAL A 129 3.32 2.55 5.66
C VAL A 129 4.10 3.29 4.60
N TYR A 130 3.41 4.07 3.74
CA TYR A 130 4.01 4.64 2.53
C TYR A 130 4.95 5.80 2.83
N ASN A 131 4.51 6.79 3.59
CA ASN A 131 5.30 7.97 3.98
C ASN A 131 6.17 7.75 5.23
N GLY A 132 5.80 6.81 6.08
CA GLY A 132 6.51 6.50 7.32
C GLY A 132 7.55 5.38 7.13
N LYS A 133 7.13 4.14 7.36
CA LYS A 133 8.02 2.97 7.42
C LYS A 133 8.77 2.70 6.12
N LEU A 134 8.10 2.79 4.96
CA LEU A 134 8.74 2.58 3.67
C LEU A 134 9.81 3.65 3.38
N LYS A 135 9.53 4.91 3.72
CA LYS A 135 10.51 6.00 3.58
C LYS A 135 11.73 5.77 4.46
N SER A 136 11.53 5.34 5.70
CA SER A 136 12.63 4.98 6.61
C SER A 136 13.45 3.80 6.07
N ILE A 137 12.79 2.75 5.59
CA ILE A 137 13.43 1.58 4.99
C ILE A 137 14.27 2.01 3.78
N ARG A 138 13.72 2.81 2.86
CA ARG A 138 14.45 3.35 1.70
C ARG A 138 15.70 4.11 2.12
N TYR A 139 15.57 5.00 3.11
CA TYR A 139 16.68 5.79 3.60
C TYR A 139 17.82 4.90 4.10
N TYR A 140 17.53 3.97 5.00
CA TYR A 140 18.55 3.13 5.62
C TYR A 140 19.14 2.06 4.67
N PHE A 141 18.36 1.54 3.73
CA PHE A 141 18.87 0.52 2.80
C PHE A 141 19.61 1.11 1.59
N ASN A 142 19.26 2.30 1.10
CA ASN A 142 20.02 2.99 0.07
C ASN A 142 21.44 3.37 0.54
N ILE A 143 21.62 3.55 1.83
CA ILE A 143 22.93 3.80 2.42
C ILE A 143 23.82 2.53 2.39
N GLN A 144 23.23 1.35 2.23
CA GLN A 144 23.92 0.05 2.38
C GLN A 144 23.86 -0.81 1.12
N ASP A 145 24.24 -0.25 -0.01
CA ASP A 145 24.18 -0.86 -1.35
C ASP A 145 24.82 -2.24 -1.51
N GLU A 146 25.60 -2.72 -0.54
CA GLU A 146 26.32 -4.00 -0.57
C GLU A 146 25.54 -5.17 0.07
N ARG A 147 24.41 -4.94 0.74
CA ARG A 147 23.65 -5.99 1.41
C ARG A 147 22.58 -6.57 0.50
N GLY A 148 22.77 -7.82 0.14
CA GLY A 148 21.87 -8.55 -0.74
C GLY A 148 20.42 -8.59 -0.24
N LYS A 149 19.50 -8.77 -1.19
CA LYS A 149 18.03 -8.90 -1.00
C LYS A 149 17.62 -9.91 0.08
N SER A 150 18.47 -10.89 0.39
CA SER A 150 18.25 -11.92 1.41
C SER A 150 18.00 -11.36 2.83
N PHE A 151 18.56 -10.18 3.14
CA PHE A 151 18.34 -9.52 4.42
C PHE A 151 16.86 -9.09 4.60
N VAL A 152 16.29 -8.45 3.59
CA VAL A 152 14.91 -7.97 3.63
C VAL A 152 13.93 -9.12 3.77
N TYR A 153 14.15 -10.22 3.04
CA TYR A 153 13.32 -11.42 3.15
C TYR A 153 13.35 -12.03 4.56
N ARG A 154 14.50 -12.00 5.21
CA ARG A 154 14.61 -12.50 6.59
C ARG A 154 13.86 -11.62 7.60
N LEU A 155 13.85 -10.30 7.41
CA LEU A 155 13.05 -9.41 8.24
C LEU A 155 11.54 -9.66 8.05
N ILE A 156 11.08 -9.89 6.81
CA ILE A 156 9.69 -10.26 6.53
C ILE A 156 9.35 -11.59 7.20
N GLU A 157 10.20 -12.61 7.07
CA GLU A 157 9.98 -13.92 7.70
C GLU A 157 9.83 -13.79 9.23
N LEU A 158 10.65 -12.95 9.87
CA LEU A 158 10.58 -12.72 11.31
C LEU A 158 9.29 -11.98 11.72
N LEU A 159 8.82 -11.01 10.91
CA LEU A 159 7.55 -10.30 11.16
C LEU A 159 6.35 -11.23 10.96
N HIS A 160 6.34 -11.98 9.86
CA HIS A 160 5.27 -12.92 9.52
C HIS A 160 5.10 -14.02 10.58
N ASN A 161 6.22 -14.57 11.04
CA ASN A 161 6.25 -15.61 12.07
C ASN A 161 6.55 -15.00 13.45
N TYR A 162 5.79 -13.95 13.82
CA TYR A 162 5.97 -13.32 15.12
C TYR A 162 5.82 -14.31 16.27
N ASP A 163 6.88 -14.45 17.06
CA ASP A 163 6.89 -15.14 18.33
C ASP A 163 7.82 -14.39 19.29
N ARG A 164 7.47 -14.39 20.57
CA ARG A 164 8.32 -13.80 21.62
C ARG A 164 9.72 -14.40 21.65
N MET A 165 9.88 -15.66 21.30
CA MET A 165 11.19 -16.30 21.17
C MET A 165 12.01 -15.74 20.01
N ASN A 166 11.38 -15.22 18.97
CA ASN A 166 12.04 -14.62 17.82
C ASN A 166 12.58 -13.21 18.09
N ILE A 167 12.20 -12.57 19.20
CA ILE A 167 12.74 -11.27 19.63
C ILE A 167 14.26 -11.36 19.79
N ALA A 168 14.76 -12.39 20.46
CA ALA A 168 16.19 -12.60 20.64
C ALA A 168 16.91 -12.86 19.30
N ARG A 169 16.26 -13.60 18.38
CA ARG A 169 16.80 -13.83 17.03
C ARG A 169 16.88 -12.54 16.23
N LEU A 170 15.85 -11.71 16.29
CA LEU A 170 15.84 -10.40 15.64
C LEU A 170 16.96 -9.50 16.20
N ALA A 171 17.05 -9.39 17.53
CA ALA A 171 18.09 -8.59 18.19
C ALA A 171 19.48 -9.05 17.79
N TYR A 172 19.75 -10.34 17.83
CA TYR A 172 21.02 -10.92 17.38
C TYR A 172 21.30 -10.60 15.91
N TYR A 173 20.30 -10.78 15.05
CA TYR A 173 20.42 -10.56 13.62
C TYR A 173 20.74 -9.07 13.29
N LEU A 174 19.99 -8.15 13.89
CA LEU A 174 20.21 -6.72 13.71
C LEU A 174 21.58 -6.27 14.27
N THR A 175 22.00 -6.80 15.42
CA THR A 175 23.32 -6.49 15.98
C THR A 175 24.47 -6.99 15.09
N ARG A 176 24.34 -8.21 14.56
CA ARG A 176 25.33 -8.75 13.61
C ARG A 176 25.45 -7.88 12.34
N LEU A 177 24.35 -7.30 11.90
CA LEU A 177 24.34 -6.39 10.76
C LEU A 177 24.95 -5.03 11.08
N GLU A 178 24.72 -4.54 12.29
CA GLU A 178 25.38 -3.34 12.80
C GLU A 178 26.90 -3.50 12.81
N ASP A 179 27.41 -4.65 13.26
CA ASP A 179 28.84 -4.95 13.27
C ASP A 179 29.46 -5.06 11.88
N GLN A 180 28.68 -5.43 10.87
CA GLN A 180 29.10 -5.48 9.47
C GLN A 180 28.96 -4.12 8.75
N THR A 181 28.37 -3.12 9.40
CA THR A 181 28.23 -1.77 8.84
C THR A 181 29.52 -0.98 8.99
N SER A 182 29.88 -0.20 7.97
CA SER A 182 31.04 0.70 8.01
C SER A 182 30.90 1.71 9.15
N LYS A 183 32.04 2.15 9.71
CA LYS A 183 32.07 3.01 10.89
C LYS A 183 31.27 4.31 10.71
N ASP A 184 31.32 4.87 9.53
CA ASP A 184 30.70 6.15 9.16
C ASP A 184 29.15 6.05 9.14
N LYS A 185 28.60 4.84 8.95
CA LYS A 185 27.15 4.56 8.83
C LYS A 185 26.58 3.81 10.04
N LYS A 186 27.42 3.55 11.03
CA LYS A 186 27.07 2.70 12.16
C LYS A 186 26.01 3.35 13.06
N GLU A 187 26.06 4.67 13.25
CA GLU A 187 25.10 5.40 14.06
C GLU A 187 23.73 5.43 13.39
N GLU A 188 23.66 5.69 12.08
CA GLU A 188 22.41 5.65 11.30
C GLU A 188 21.79 4.25 11.33
N PHE A 189 22.59 3.20 11.20
CA PHE A 189 22.08 1.83 11.30
C PHE A 189 21.54 1.49 12.68
N LYS A 190 22.14 2.02 13.74
CA LYS A 190 21.68 1.85 15.11
C LYS A 190 20.29 2.49 15.30
N GLU A 191 20.08 3.69 14.75
CA GLU A 191 18.75 4.32 14.74
C GLU A 191 17.71 3.44 14.03
N PHE A 192 18.05 2.89 12.86
CA PHE A 192 17.19 1.95 12.15
C PHE A 192 16.90 0.69 12.96
N LYS A 193 17.93 0.11 13.60
CA LYS A 193 17.79 -1.06 14.45
C LYS A 193 16.78 -0.82 15.58
N ASP A 194 16.90 0.31 16.28
CA ASP A 194 16.02 0.67 17.39
C ASP A 194 14.58 0.93 16.89
N LEU A 195 14.45 1.60 15.74
CA LEU A 195 13.18 1.85 15.08
C LEU A 195 12.50 0.55 14.64
N PHE A 196 13.22 -0.34 13.97
CA PHE A 196 12.69 -1.63 13.52
C PHE A 196 12.32 -2.54 14.69
N PHE A 197 13.12 -2.52 15.74
CA PHE A 197 12.86 -3.25 16.96
C PHE A 197 11.57 -2.76 17.65
N SER A 198 11.33 -1.44 17.65
CA SER A 198 10.09 -0.86 18.16
C SER A 198 8.86 -1.34 17.36
N TRP A 199 8.95 -1.41 16.02
CA TRP A 199 7.87 -1.93 15.18
C TRP A 199 7.58 -3.41 15.46
N TYR A 200 8.64 -4.20 15.64
CA TYR A 200 8.52 -5.62 15.89
C TYR A 200 7.89 -5.93 17.26
N THR A 201 8.29 -5.21 18.30
CA THR A 201 7.81 -5.40 19.67
C THR A 201 6.48 -4.68 19.95
N GLY A 202 6.07 -3.80 19.06
CA GLY A 202 4.85 -3.02 19.13
C GLY A 202 3.57 -3.83 18.94
N SER A 203 2.52 -3.18 18.50
CA SER A 203 1.22 -3.79 18.24
C SER A 203 1.24 -4.71 17.00
N GLU A 204 0.22 -5.56 16.87
CA GLU A 204 0.02 -6.38 15.66
C GLU A 204 -0.11 -5.50 14.41
N ILE A 205 -0.75 -4.33 14.53
CA ILE A 205 -0.91 -3.37 13.44
C ILE A 205 0.45 -2.83 13.01
N GLU A 206 1.32 -2.45 13.94
CA GLU A 206 2.65 -1.94 13.63
C GLU A 206 3.53 -2.97 12.92
N ARG A 207 3.44 -4.24 13.31
CA ARG A 207 4.11 -5.35 12.61
C ARG A 207 3.59 -5.52 11.20
N LYS A 208 2.27 -5.52 11.00
CA LYS A 208 1.62 -5.58 9.69
C LYS A 208 2.05 -4.41 8.79
N GLU A 209 2.06 -3.20 9.31
CA GLU A 209 2.52 -2.02 8.58
C GLU A 209 4.00 -2.12 8.18
N ALA A 210 4.86 -2.65 9.06
CA ALA A 210 6.27 -2.86 8.77
C ALA A 210 6.47 -3.96 7.71
N GLU A 211 5.71 -5.04 7.77
CA GLU A 211 5.74 -6.11 6.77
C GLU A 211 5.29 -5.61 5.40
N MET A 212 4.19 -4.85 5.33
CA MET A 212 3.73 -4.21 4.09
C MET A 212 4.79 -3.28 3.51
N ALA A 213 5.46 -2.47 4.34
CA ALA A 213 6.52 -1.57 3.89
C ALA A 213 7.74 -2.32 3.33
N LEU A 214 8.14 -3.42 3.95
CA LEU A 214 9.22 -4.28 3.45
C LEU A 214 8.83 -4.99 2.15
N LEU A 215 7.59 -5.46 2.02
CA LEU A 215 7.09 -6.06 0.78
C LEU A 215 7.12 -5.04 -0.37
N LEU A 216 6.66 -3.81 -0.13
CA LEU A 216 6.77 -2.73 -1.12
C LEU A 216 8.23 -2.46 -1.51
N TYR A 217 9.13 -2.41 -0.54
CA TYR A 217 10.55 -2.22 -0.80
C TYR A 217 11.18 -3.34 -1.64
N ILE A 218 10.77 -4.61 -1.44
CA ILE A 218 11.22 -5.72 -2.29
C ILE A 218 10.86 -5.51 -3.77
N TYR A 219 9.67 -4.99 -4.05
CA TYR A 219 9.26 -4.71 -5.43
C TYR A 219 10.09 -3.58 -6.04
N GLU A 220 10.54 -2.61 -5.25
CA GLU A 220 11.47 -1.56 -5.70
C GLU A 220 12.81 -2.13 -6.14
N ILE A 221 13.43 -2.95 -5.29
CA ILE A 221 14.77 -3.48 -5.56
C ILE A 221 14.80 -4.64 -6.57
N ARG A 222 13.65 -5.24 -6.91
CA ARG A 222 13.57 -6.27 -7.96
C ARG A 222 13.69 -5.69 -9.37
N LYS A 223 13.32 -4.43 -9.56
CA LYS A 223 13.33 -3.76 -10.86
C LYS A 223 14.73 -3.41 -11.32
N ASP A 224 15.67 -3.26 -10.39
CA ASP A 224 17.07 -2.90 -10.66
C ASP A 224 17.95 -4.13 -10.89
N SER A 225 17.36 -5.29 -11.14
CA SER A 225 18.00 -6.57 -11.43
C SER A 225 17.50 -7.10 -12.75
#